data_0ed04fe4fe28ef594496cbc95e7fe18b
#
_entry.id   0ed04fe4fe28ef594496cbc95e7fe18b
#
_cell.length_a   1.000
_cell.length_b   1.000
_cell.length_c   1.000
_cell.angle_alpha   90.00
_cell.angle_beta   90.00
_cell.angle_gamma   90.00
#
_symmetry.space_group_name_H-M   'P 1'
#
loop_
_entity.id
_entity.type
_entity.pdbx_description
1 polymer ?
#
loop_
_entity_poly.entity_id
_entity_poly.type
_entity_poly.pdbx_seq_one_letter_code
_entity_poly.pdbx_strand_id
1 'polypeptide(L)'
;IRNAIETSKDKIQKSGVSTFDELQALPNKELIMFSDEFRADIDELRAYLFDHYYSNHDIYRSNKKGQMIIKQLFTALSADFNLIPKDYYDGMEIQSKDRVICDYISGMTDSFALSEYQQLFS
;
A
#
# COMPACT_ATOMS: atom_id res chain seq x y z
N ILE A 1 -11.42 -0.21 16.28
CA ILE A 1 -10.30 -0.90 16.96
C ILE A 1 -10.82 -1.93 17.96
N ARG A 2 -11.71 -1.59 18.92
CA ARG A 2 -12.21 -2.52 19.94
C ARG A 2 -12.79 -3.81 19.33
N ASN A 3 -13.69 -3.70 18.33
CA ASN A 3 -14.29 -4.85 17.65
C ASN A 3 -13.22 -5.79 17.06
N ALA A 4 -12.20 -5.25 16.37
CA ALA A 4 -11.11 -6.06 15.83
C ALA A 4 -10.36 -6.83 16.93
N ILE A 5 -10.06 -6.17 18.06
CA ILE A 5 -9.34 -6.79 19.18
C ILE A 5 -10.16 -7.93 19.80
N GLU A 6 -11.42 -7.67 20.12
CA GLU A 6 -12.31 -8.64 20.77
C GLU A 6 -12.56 -9.85 19.86
N THR A 7 -12.89 -9.61 18.58
CA THR A 7 -13.12 -10.68 17.59
C THR A 7 -11.87 -11.51 17.34
N SER A 8 -10.72 -10.86 17.17
CA SER A 8 -9.45 -11.56 16.94
C SER A 8 -9.03 -12.38 18.16
N LYS A 9 -9.18 -11.84 19.37
CA LYS A 9 -8.89 -12.56 20.61
C LYS A 9 -9.74 -13.82 20.75
N ASP A 10 -11.04 -13.73 20.49
CA ASP A 10 -11.95 -14.87 20.52
C ASP A 10 -11.57 -15.92 19.47
N LYS A 11 -11.23 -15.49 18.25
CA LYS A 11 -10.77 -16.39 17.18
C LYS A 11 -9.46 -17.10 17.53
N ILE A 12 -8.47 -16.37 18.06
CA ILE A 12 -7.21 -16.96 18.50
C ILE A 12 -7.46 -18.01 19.59
N GLN A 13 -8.29 -17.70 20.58
CA GLN A 13 -8.63 -18.64 21.64
C GLN A 13 -9.33 -19.90 21.09
N LYS A 14 -10.29 -19.75 20.19
CA LYS A 14 -11.00 -20.86 19.55
C LYS A 14 -10.13 -21.71 18.62
N SER A 15 -9.11 -21.13 18.02
CA SER A 15 -8.17 -21.86 17.13
C SER A 15 -7.25 -22.81 17.90
N GLY A 16 -7.05 -22.60 19.20
CA GLY A 16 -6.11 -23.36 20.02
C GLY A 16 -4.64 -23.15 19.71
N VAL A 17 -4.33 -22.21 18.81
CA VAL A 17 -2.95 -21.90 18.37
C VAL A 17 -2.19 -21.19 19.49
N SER A 18 -1.02 -21.70 19.81
CA SER A 18 -0.13 -21.17 20.85
C SER A 18 1.25 -20.78 20.33
N THR A 19 1.63 -21.31 19.16
CA THR A 19 2.95 -21.08 18.56
C THR A 19 2.82 -20.60 17.11
N PHE A 20 3.91 -20.01 16.58
CA PHE A 20 3.97 -19.55 15.19
C PHE A 20 3.85 -20.73 14.21
N ASP A 21 4.45 -21.87 14.51
CA ASP A 21 4.42 -23.05 13.64
C ASP A 21 2.99 -23.63 13.53
N GLU A 22 2.27 -23.66 14.65
CA GLU A 22 0.85 -24.05 14.66
C GLU A 22 0.00 -23.07 13.82
N LEU A 23 0.28 -21.77 13.90
CA LEU A 23 -0.36 -20.76 13.06
C LEU A 23 -0.10 -21.02 11.57
N GLN A 24 1.15 -21.35 11.21
CA GLN A 24 1.52 -21.65 9.82
C GLN A 24 0.83 -22.91 9.28
N ALA A 25 0.53 -23.85 10.14
CA ALA A 25 -0.17 -25.09 9.81
C ALA A 25 -1.68 -24.92 9.59
N LEU A 26 -2.27 -23.81 10.02
CA LEU A 26 -3.70 -23.56 9.83
C LEU A 26 -4.06 -23.41 8.35
N PRO A 27 -5.16 -24.03 7.88
CA PRO A 27 -5.64 -23.88 6.52
C PRO A 27 -6.15 -22.44 6.25
N ASN A 28 -6.73 -21.78 7.25
CA ASN A 28 -7.10 -20.37 7.22
C ASN A 28 -6.32 -19.62 8.28
N LYS A 29 -5.40 -18.76 7.85
CA LYS A 29 -4.52 -17.97 8.71
C LYS A 29 -5.12 -16.64 9.15
N GLU A 30 -6.37 -16.34 8.79
CA GLU A 30 -7.05 -15.09 9.15
C GLU A 30 -7.59 -15.16 10.59
N LEU A 31 -6.72 -14.90 11.55
CA LEU A 31 -7.09 -14.77 12.96
C LEU A 31 -7.35 -13.32 13.36
N ILE A 32 -6.78 -12.36 12.63
CA ILE A 32 -6.97 -10.92 12.89
C ILE A 32 -8.06 -10.41 11.98
N MET A 33 -9.21 -10.08 12.55
CA MET A 33 -10.35 -9.67 11.75
C MET A 33 -11.38 -8.86 12.54
N PHE A 34 -12.28 -8.25 11.81
CA PHE A 34 -13.53 -7.69 12.37
C PHE A 34 -14.60 -8.78 12.47
N SER A 35 -15.64 -8.55 13.28
CA SER A 35 -16.86 -9.36 13.24
C SER A 35 -17.55 -9.18 11.87
N ASP A 36 -18.35 -10.18 11.48
CA ASP A 36 -19.06 -10.13 10.19
C ASP A 36 -20.04 -8.95 10.12
N GLU A 37 -20.72 -8.64 11.23
CA GLU A 37 -21.61 -7.48 11.35
C GLU A 37 -20.83 -6.16 11.13
N PHE A 38 -19.71 -5.98 11.83
CA PHE A 38 -18.90 -4.77 11.70
C PHE A 38 -18.22 -4.65 10.31
N ARG A 39 -17.93 -5.79 9.68
CA ARG A 39 -17.42 -5.81 8.30
C ARG A 39 -18.48 -5.32 7.31
N ALA A 40 -19.75 -5.73 7.48
CA ALA A 40 -20.85 -5.24 6.67
C ALA A 40 -21.01 -3.72 6.78
N ASP A 41 -20.97 -3.17 8.01
CA ASP A 41 -21.01 -1.72 8.25
C ASP A 41 -19.84 -0.98 7.55
N ILE A 42 -18.63 -1.55 7.62
CA ILE A 42 -17.45 -0.98 6.93
C ILE A 42 -17.64 -1.01 5.41
N ASP A 43 -18.17 -2.08 4.87
CA ASP A 43 -18.36 -2.23 3.42
C ASP A 43 -19.45 -1.27 2.91
N GLU A 44 -20.53 -1.07 3.67
CA GLU A 44 -21.53 -0.04 3.38
C GLU A 44 -20.92 1.37 3.41
N LEU A 45 -20.15 1.69 4.45
CA LEU A 45 -19.44 2.98 4.54
C LEU A 45 -18.46 3.18 3.39
N ARG A 46 -17.72 2.15 3.00
CA ARG A 46 -16.80 2.21 1.85
C ARG A 46 -17.53 2.48 0.56
N ALA A 47 -18.65 1.79 0.31
CA ALA A 47 -19.48 2.00 -0.87
C ALA A 47 -19.99 3.44 -0.91
N TYR A 48 -20.52 3.95 0.21
CA TYR A 48 -20.97 5.33 0.32
C TYR A 48 -19.86 6.34 0.03
N LEU A 49 -18.69 6.16 0.63
CA LEU A 49 -17.54 7.04 0.41
C LEU A 49 -17.05 6.97 -1.04
N PHE A 50 -17.07 5.79 -1.65
CA PHE A 50 -16.68 5.63 -3.04
C PHE A 50 -17.61 6.43 -3.95
N ASP A 51 -18.93 6.30 -3.78
CA ASP A 51 -19.91 6.95 -4.63
C ASP A 51 -19.98 8.48 -4.44
N HIS A 52 -19.83 8.96 -3.19
CA HIS A 52 -20.07 10.36 -2.87
C HIS A 52 -18.81 11.20 -2.71
N TYR A 53 -17.68 10.58 -2.36
CA TYR A 53 -16.43 11.28 -2.11
C TYR A 53 -15.36 10.96 -3.17
N TYR A 54 -14.96 9.70 -3.31
CA TYR A 54 -13.86 9.36 -4.21
C TYR A 54 -14.21 9.47 -5.70
N SER A 55 -15.50 9.40 -6.06
CA SER A 55 -15.98 9.63 -7.42
C SER A 55 -16.21 11.11 -7.74
N ASN A 56 -15.97 12.02 -6.79
CA ASN A 56 -15.99 13.46 -7.02
C ASN A 56 -14.98 13.82 -8.11
N HIS A 57 -15.40 14.65 -9.07
CA HIS A 57 -14.61 15.02 -10.26
C HIS A 57 -13.21 15.58 -9.90
N ASP A 58 -13.12 16.44 -8.88
CA ASP A 58 -11.85 17.07 -8.51
C ASP A 58 -10.90 16.07 -7.85
N ILE A 59 -11.44 15.19 -7.00
CA ILE A 59 -10.68 14.12 -6.37
C ILE A 59 -10.21 13.11 -7.42
N TYR A 60 -11.11 12.73 -8.33
CA TYR A 60 -10.78 11.84 -9.43
C TYR A 60 -9.64 12.39 -10.31
N ARG A 61 -9.70 13.68 -10.68
CA ARG A 61 -8.64 14.35 -11.45
C ARG A 61 -7.31 14.37 -10.70
N SER A 62 -7.33 14.70 -9.41
CA SER A 62 -6.14 14.71 -8.57
C SER A 62 -5.50 13.32 -8.49
N ASN A 63 -6.30 12.29 -8.25
CA ASN A 63 -5.84 10.91 -8.22
C ASN A 63 -5.28 10.46 -9.58
N LYS A 64 -5.93 10.84 -10.70
CA LYS A 64 -5.42 10.55 -12.04
C LYS A 64 -4.10 11.22 -12.31
N LYS A 65 -3.94 12.48 -11.91
CA LYS A 65 -2.66 13.19 -12.00
C LYS A 65 -1.56 12.46 -11.24
N GLY A 66 -1.82 12.06 -9.99
CA GLY A 66 -0.86 11.28 -9.19
C GLY A 66 -0.47 9.96 -9.85
N GLN A 67 -1.45 9.20 -10.36
CA GLN A 67 -1.18 7.96 -11.10
C GLN A 67 -0.30 8.19 -12.34
N MET A 68 -0.54 9.26 -13.07
CA MET A 68 0.28 9.61 -14.25
C MET A 68 1.72 9.95 -13.86
N ILE A 69 1.91 10.74 -12.80
CA ILE A 69 3.22 11.11 -12.28
C ILE A 69 4.00 9.84 -11.89
N ILE A 70 3.42 8.97 -11.06
CA ILE A 70 4.06 7.72 -10.63
C ILE A 70 4.44 6.85 -11.82
N LYS A 71 3.54 6.69 -12.79
CA LYS A 71 3.81 5.90 -14.00
C LYS A 71 4.96 6.47 -14.82
N GLN A 72 5.03 7.79 -14.99
CA GLN A 72 6.08 8.44 -15.77
C GLN A 72 7.43 8.40 -15.03
N LEU A 73 7.43 8.62 -13.71
CA LEU A 73 8.63 8.44 -12.90
C LEU A 73 9.16 7.01 -13.01
N PHE A 74 8.32 6.00 -12.82
CA PHE A 74 8.72 4.61 -12.95
C PHE A 74 9.31 4.32 -14.33
N THR A 75 8.66 4.81 -15.39
CA THR A 75 9.15 4.62 -16.77
C THR A 75 10.50 5.27 -16.98
N ALA A 76 10.72 6.51 -16.53
CA ALA A 76 11.99 7.22 -16.67
C ALA A 76 13.11 6.53 -15.89
N LEU A 77 12.88 6.18 -14.64
CA LEU A 77 13.85 5.50 -13.78
C LEU A 77 14.19 4.09 -14.26
N SER A 78 13.23 3.40 -14.90
CA SER A 78 13.49 2.10 -15.55
C SER A 78 14.32 2.24 -16.82
N ALA A 79 14.13 3.32 -17.57
CA ALA A 79 14.91 3.60 -18.77
C ALA A 79 16.36 4.02 -18.44
N ASP A 80 16.53 4.80 -17.38
CA ASP A 80 17.85 5.18 -16.88
C ASP A 80 17.90 5.09 -15.35
N PHE A 81 18.49 4.01 -14.87
CA PHE A 81 18.63 3.74 -13.43
C PHE A 81 19.56 4.74 -12.72
N ASN A 82 20.44 5.44 -13.46
CA ASN A 82 21.34 6.45 -12.86
C ASN A 82 20.60 7.73 -12.42
N LEU A 83 19.32 7.88 -12.76
CA LEU A 83 18.47 8.96 -12.24
C LEU A 83 18.16 8.78 -10.74
N ILE A 84 18.32 7.58 -10.19
CA ILE A 84 18.22 7.35 -8.74
C ILE A 84 19.56 7.74 -8.11
N PRO A 85 19.56 8.59 -7.05
CA PRO A 85 20.77 8.92 -6.34
C PRO A 85 21.51 7.66 -5.86
N LYS A 86 22.82 7.58 -6.14
CA LYS A 86 23.61 6.39 -5.81
C LYS A 86 23.57 6.09 -4.30
N ASP A 87 23.56 7.12 -3.48
CA ASP A 87 23.52 7.01 -2.01
C ASP A 87 22.25 6.32 -1.50
N TYR A 88 21.17 6.29 -2.31
CA TYR A 88 19.93 5.63 -1.94
C TYR A 88 20.07 4.10 -1.91
N TYR A 89 20.81 3.54 -2.85
CA TYR A 89 20.97 2.08 -2.98
C TYR A 89 22.38 1.58 -2.70
N ASP A 90 23.29 2.47 -2.27
CA ASP A 90 24.65 2.07 -1.92
C ASP A 90 24.65 1.13 -0.71
N GLY A 91 25.33 0.00 -0.84
CA GLY A 91 25.35 -1.05 0.19
C GLY A 91 24.11 -1.96 0.25
N MET A 92 23.11 -1.76 -0.62
CA MET A 92 21.97 -2.66 -0.72
C MET A 92 22.31 -3.88 -1.59
N GLU A 93 21.82 -5.06 -1.18
CA GLU A 93 21.80 -6.24 -2.04
C GLU A 93 20.70 -6.09 -3.11
N ILE A 94 21.08 -5.67 -4.32
CA ILE A 94 20.14 -5.41 -5.41
C ILE A 94 19.70 -6.72 -6.05
N GLN A 95 18.56 -7.26 -5.62
CA GLN A 95 17.94 -8.44 -6.24
C GLN A 95 17.30 -8.10 -7.60
N SER A 96 16.74 -6.89 -7.74
CA SER A 96 16.09 -6.39 -8.97
C SER A 96 16.11 -4.87 -8.99
N LYS A 97 16.48 -4.29 -10.16
CA LYS A 97 16.40 -2.84 -10.36
C LYS A 97 14.97 -2.31 -10.21
N ASP A 98 13.99 -3.04 -10.75
CA ASP A 98 12.59 -2.65 -10.66
C ASP A 98 12.11 -2.58 -9.21
N ARG A 99 12.61 -3.46 -8.35
CA ARG A 99 12.30 -3.42 -6.93
C ARG A 99 12.87 -2.16 -6.26
N VAL A 100 14.11 -1.81 -6.55
CA VAL A 100 14.73 -0.58 -6.03
C VAL A 100 13.95 0.66 -6.49
N ILE A 101 13.51 0.70 -7.75
CA ILE A 101 12.69 1.78 -8.28
C ILE A 101 11.35 1.88 -7.54
N CYS A 102 10.66 0.74 -7.34
CA CYS A 102 9.43 0.70 -6.58
C CYS A 102 9.61 1.22 -5.14
N ASP A 103 10.66 0.78 -4.47
CA ASP A 103 10.95 1.19 -3.09
C ASP A 103 11.33 2.68 -3.03
N TYR A 104 12.08 3.19 -4.01
CA TYR A 104 12.42 4.60 -4.13
C TYR A 104 11.17 5.47 -4.30
N ILE A 105 10.29 5.12 -5.25
CA ILE A 105 9.04 5.87 -5.49
C ILE A 105 8.09 5.76 -4.29
N SER A 106 7.95 4.59 -3.67
CA SER A 106 7.06 4.40 -2.53
C SER A 106 7.52 5.12 -1.26
N GLY A 107 8.81 5.42 -1.15
CA GLY A 107 9.39 6.23 -0.08
C GLY A 107 9.21 7.74 -0.27
N MET A 108 8.74 8.20 -1.45
CA MET A 108 8.54 9.61 -1.72
C MET A 108 7.29 10.15 -1.02
N THR A 109 7.37 11.39 -0.53
CA THR A 109 6.17 12.18 -0.25
C THR A 109 5.56 12.69 -1.56
N ASP A 110 4.28 13.05 -1.56
CA ASP A 110 3.61 13.61 -2.75
C ASP A 110 4.34 14.84 -3.30
N SER A 111 4.81 15.72 -2.43
CA SER A 111 5.56 16.92 -2.80
C SER A 111 6.91 16.58 -3.45
N PHE A 112 7.61 15.57 -2.93
CA PHE A 112 8.87 15.13 -3.48
C PHE A 112 8.68 14.47 -4.85
N ALA A 113 7.70 13.57 -4.99
CA ALA A 113 7.39 12.95 -6.27
C ALA A 113 7.01 13.97 -7.34
N LEU A 114 6.28 15.03 -6.97
CA LEU A 114 5.96 16.12 -7.90
C LEU A 114 7.20 16.92 -8.30
N SER A 115 8.12 17.18 -7.36
CA SER A 115 9.38 17.87 -7.63
C SER A 115 10.27 17.07 -8.57
N GLU A 116 10.46 15.79 -8.32
CA GLU A 116 11.20 14.87 -9.19
C GLU A 116 10.59 14.82 -10.60
N TYR A 117 9.28 14.72 -10.67
CA TYR A 117 8.57 14.75 -11.94
C TYR A 117 8.85 16.05 -12.72
N GLN A 118 8.78 17.20 -12.06
CA GLN A 118 9.07 18.49 -12.69
C GLN A 118 10.51 18.60 -13.17
N GLN A 119 11.47 18.07 -12.43
CA GLN A 119 12.88 18.09 -12.83
C GLN A 119 13.14 17.22 -14.07
N LEU A 120 12.42 16.12 -14.23
CA LEU A 120 12.64 15.19 -15.35
C LEU A 120 11.84 15.56 -16.62
N PHE A 121 10.71 16.26 -16.48
CA PHE A 121 9.74 16.44 -17.58
C PHE A 121 9.34 17.90 -17.86
N SER A 122 9.92 18.90 -17.20
CA SER A 122 9.57 20.33 -17.40
C SER A 122 10.63 21.12 -18.12
#